data_00942b6005160a06c9371dad3bdd6f6d
#
_entry.id   00942b6005160a06c9371dad3bdd6f6d
#
_cell.length_a   1.000
_cell.length_b   1.000
_cell.length_c   1.000
_cell.angle_alpha   90.00
_cell.angle_beta   90.00
_cell.angle_gamma   90.00
#
_symmetry.space_group_name_H-M   'P 1'
#
loop_
_entity.id
_entity.type
_entity.pdbx_description
1 polymer ?
#
loop_
_entity_poly.entity_id
_entity_poly.type
_entity_poly.pdbx_seq_one_letter_code
_entity_poly.pdbx_strand_id
1 'polypeptide(L)'
;RLRVWLASFEEDTGLGPLGRATMFGEAVRYASSRLRVEDLVRRHPEILDVPIDRPIVIAGLPRSGTTHLVNILAGDPRLRSMQLWETMEPIPAPDDVVAPGQLDPRFVRTRNGWGAFETVLPLMPAMHEMAPDHVHEDIELQGIDFSSYLPEWQARPYRWRDYYYAHDQRPHYAYGSKVLQALTWLKGPNRWVMKSPPHMENLPALDATYPDATVIITHRDPVAVIQSAITMLAYGDRIRRRTIDLAELAGYWIERIEHLLRACVRDREAVPAARSLDVRFHEYMADQKTVIRRVYAMSGLPLTADVDSRIDGYLAANPRGKHGQVAYDLAGDFVVDVAALRRRFAFYYERFGVRPEPTAGEAA
;
A
#
# COMPACT_ATOMS: atom_id res chain seq x y z
N ARG A 1 -19.44 -8.50 -3.81
CA ARG A 1 -17.97 -8.42 -3.76
C ARG A 1 -17.39 -9.64 -3.04
N LEU A 2 -17.71 -9.87 -1.77
CA LEU A 2 -17.22 -11.05 -1.02
C LEU A 2 -17.42 -12.38 -1.77
N ARG A 3 -18.60 -12.58 -2.39
CA ARG A 3 -18.86 -13.79 -3.20
C ARG A 3 -17.91 -13.91 -4.39
N VAL A 4 -17.55 -12.79 -5.01
CA VAL A 4 -16.60 -12.78 -6.14
C VAL A 4 -15.17 -13.10 -5.63
N TRP A 5 -14.79 -12.57 -4.47
CA TRP A 5 -13.53 -12.91 -3.81
C TRP A 5 -13.43 -14.42 -3.58
N LEU A 6 -14.41 -14.98 -2.89
CA LEU A 6 -14.42 -16.41 -2.54
C LEU A 6 -14.39 -17.29 -3.80
N ALA A 7 -15.22 -16.99 -4.81
CA ALA A 7 -15.20 -17.71 -6.08
C ALA A 7 -13.83 -17.62 -6.77
N SER A 8 -13.17 -16.45 -6.76
CA SER A 8 -11.84 -16.29 -7.36
C SER A 8 -10.78 -17.12 -6.67
N PHE A 9 -10.87 -17.32 -5.35
CA PHE A 9 -9.93 -18.17 -4.61
C PHE A 9 -10.19 -19.66 -4.86
N GLU A 10 -11.43 -20.05 -5.09
CA GLU A 10 -11.77 -21.42 -5.52
C GLU A 10 -11.24 -21.70 -6.92
N GLU A 11 -11.33 -20.74 -7.82
CA GLU A 11 -10.83 -20.83 -9.20
C GLU A 11 -9.30 -20.85 -9.29
N ASP A 12 -8.57 -20.28 -8.32
CA ASP A 12 -7.11 -20.36 -8.24
C ASP A 12 -6.65 -21.77 -7.78
N THR A 13 -6.59 -22.69 -8.74
CA THR A 13 -6.21 -24.08 -8.49
C THR A 13 -4.76 -24.24 -8.02
N GLY A 14 -3.91 -23.24 -8.22
CA GLY A 14 -2.52 -23.22 -7.74
C GLY A 14 -2.40 -23.06 -6.24
N LEU A 15 -3.42 -22.53 -5.55
CA LEU A 15 -3.38 -22.36 -4.10
C LEU A 15 -3.32 -23.71 -3.37
N GLY A 16 -2.32 -23.84 -2.49
CA GLY A 16 -2.20 -24.95 -1.54
C GLY A 16 -3.15 -24.80 -0.36
N PRO A 17 -3.18 -25.78 0.55
CA PRO A 17 -4.07 -25.72 1.73
C PRO A 17 -3.85 -24.49 2.60
N LEU A 18 -2.59 -24.11 2.86
CA LEU A 18 -2.26 -22.91 3.64
C LEU A 18 -2.69 -21.63 2.91
N GLY A 19 -2.47 -21.54 1.60
CA GLY A 19 -2.91 -20.38 0.80
C GLY A 19 -4.43 -20.21 0.85
N ARG A 20 -5.20 -21.31 0.72
CA ARG A 20 -6.67 -21.27 0.85
C ARG A 20 -7.12 -20.85 2.24
N ALA A 21 -6.50 -21.42 3.29
CA ALA A 21 -6.79 -21.05 4.68
C ALA A 21 -6.49 -19.57 4.94
N THR A 22 -5.37 -19.05 4.41
CA THR A 22 -5.01 -17.63 4.51
C THR A 22 -6.06 -16.75 3.83
N MET A 23 -6.45 -17.04 2.58
CA MET A 23 -7.45 -16.25 1.86
C MET A 23 -8.82 -16.27 2.55
N PHE A 24 -9.22 -17.41 3.09
CA PHE A 24 -10.45 -17.50 3.87
C PHE A 24 -10.35 -16.72 5.18
N GLY A 25 -9.24 -16.83 5.90
CA GLY A 25 -8.97 -16.06 7.12
C GLY A 25 -9.03 -14.55 6.89
N GLU A 26 -8.44 -14.06 5.79
CA GLU A 26 -8.52 -12.67 5.40
C GLU A 26 -9.97 -12.22 5.11
N ALA A 27 -10.74 -13.04 4.39
CA ALA A 27 -12.14 -12.73 4.13
C ALA A 27 -12.96 -12.63 5.44
N VAL A 28 -12.71 -13.53 6.41
CA VAL A 28 -13.35 -13.50 7.75
C VAL A 28 -12.91 -12.25 8.52
N ARG A 29 -11.62 -11.90 8.51
CA ARG A 29 -11.09 -10.71 9.17
C ARG A 29 -11.76 -9.43 8.64
N TYR A 30 -11.84 -9.27 7.33
CA TYR A 30 -12.48 -8.11 6.72
C TYR A 30 -14.00 -8.07 7.00
N ALA A 31 -14.68 -9.21 6.93
CA ALA A 31 -16.11 -9.27 7.28
C ALA A 31 -16.35 -8.87 8.74
N SER A 32 -15.53 -9.38 9.66
CA SER A 32 -15.59 -9.04 11.09
C SER A 32 -15.32 -7.55 11.33
N SER A 33 -14.28 -7.00 10.69
CA SER A 33 -13.95 -5.57 10.77
C SER A 33 -15.10 -4.71 10.24
N ARG A 34 -15.71 -5.11 9.11
CA ARG A 34 -16.87 -4.43 8.56
C ARG A 34 -18.05 -4.40 9.54
N LEU A 35 -18.39 -5.55 10.13
CA LEU A 35 -19.48 -5.63 11.12
C LEU A 35 -19.22 -4.74 12.34
N ARG A 36 -17.97 -4.69 12.82
CA ARG A 36 -17.58 -3.82 13.94
C ARG A 36 -17.70 -2.34 13.57
N VAL A 37 -17.29 -1.93 12.36
CA VAL A 37 -17.46 -0.56 11.87
C VAL A 37 -18.93 -0.18 11.79
N GLU A 38 -19.77 -1.03 11.18
CA GLU A 38 -21.21 -0.75 11.04
C GLU A 38 -21.91 -0.71 12.41
N ASP A 39 -21.57 -1.59 13.34
CA ASP A 39 -22.13 -1.58 14.70
C ASP A 39 -21.70 -0.33 15.47
N LEU A 40 -20.43 0.07 15.37
CA LEU A 40 -19.93 1.28 16.02
C LEU A 40 -20.66 2.53 15.50
N VAL A 41 -20.75 2.69 14.18
CA VAL A 41 -21.44 3.84 13.56
C VAL A 41 -22.94 3.81 13.87
N ARG A 42 -23.57 2.64 13.93
CA ARG A 42 -24.99 2.52 14.32
C ARG A 42 -25.22 3.00 15.77
N ARG A 43 -24.31 2.73 16.68
CA ARG A 43 -24.38 3.17 18.10
C ARG A 43 -23.97 4.62 18.28
N HIS A 44 -23.12 5.13 17.42
CA HIS A 44 -22.51 6.46 17.47
C HIS A 44 -22.60 7.12 16.09
N PRO A 45 -23.81 7.55 15.66
CA PRO A 45 -24.00 8.13 14.32
C PRO A 45 -23.24 9.44 14.12
N GLU A 46 -22.88 10.15 15.20
CA GLU A 46 -22.04 11.36 15.19
C GLU A 46 -20.63 11.11 14.59
N ILE A 47 -20.20 9.86 14.45
CA ILE A 47 -18.97 9.50 13.77
C ILE A 47 -18.97 9.99 12.32
N LEU A 48 -20.13 9.99 11.67
CA LEU A 48 -20.24 10.41 10.27
C LEU A 48 -20.07 11.93 10.08
N ASP A 49 -20.15 12.70 11.16
CA ASP A 49 -19.91 14.15 11.17
C ASP A 49 -18.43 14.51 11.43
N VAL A 50 -17.58 13.53 11.74
CA VAL A 50 -16.16 13.75 11.99
C VAL A 50 -15.45 14.12 10.69
N PRO A 51 -14.83 15.31 10.58
CA PRO A 51 -14.16 15.71 9.37
C PRO A 51 -12.83 14.95 9.16
N ILE A 52 -12.50 14.63 7.91
CA ILE A 52 -11.18 14.19 7.47
C ILE A 52 -10.57 15.33 6.65
N ASP A 53 -9.92 16.26 7.36
CA ASP A 53 -9.47 17.53 6.79
C ASP A 53 -8.11 17.39 6.11
N ARG A 54 -8.02 17.86 4.87
CA ARG A 54 -6.80 18.03 4.08
C ARG A 54 -5.80 16.88 4.24
N PRO A 55 -6.18 15.61 4.06
CA PRO A 55 -5.26 14.52 4.23
C PRO A 55 -4.10 14.62 3.24
N ILE A 56 -2.94 14.05 3.59
CA ILE A 56 -1.83 13.87 2.68
C ILE A 56 -1.91 12.43 2.16
N VAL A 57 -1.98 12.25 0.85
CA VAL A 57 -2.13 10.93 0.24
C VAL A 57 -0.93 10.66 -0.67
N ILE A 58 -0.24 9.56 -0.40
CA ILE A 58 0.88 9.11 -1.22
C ILE A 58 0.37 7.99 -2.14
N ALA A 59 0.32 8.27 -3.43
CA ALA A 59 0.00 7.33 -4.49
C ALA A 59 1.30 6.92 -5.20
N GLY A 60 1.54 5.65 -5.38
CA GLY A 60 2.77 5.23 -6.07
C GLY A 60 2.88 3.73 -6.18
N LEU A 61 3.57 3.28 -7.22
CA LEU A 61 3.87 1.86 -7.39
C LEU A 61 4.49 1.29 -6.12
N PRO A 62 4.24 0.02 -5.79
CA PRO A 62 5.02 -0.66 -4.76
C PRO A 62 6.52 -0.54 -5.10
N ARG A 63 7.36 -0.48 -4.08
CA ARG A 63 8.83 -0.34 -4.27
C ARG A 63 9.30 0.98 -4.88
N SER A 64 8.45 2.02 -4.94
CA SER A 64 8.80 3.35 -5.47
C SER A 64 9.21 4.38 -4.38
N GLY A 65 9.57 3.92 -3.18
CA GLY A 65 9.98 4.78 -2.05
C GLY A 65 8.82 5.34 -1.24
N THR A 66 7.59 4.95 -1.53
CA THR A 66 6.38 5.41 -0.82
C THR A 66 6.41 5.10 0.67
N THR A 67 6.88 3.91 1.07
CA THR A 67 7.01 3.52 2.48
C THR A 67 8.01 4.40 3.21
N HIS A 68 9.13 4.73 2.58
CA HIS A 68 10.12 5.62 3.16
C HIS A 68 9.54 7.03 3.38
N LEU A 69 8.83 7.56 2.37
CA LEU A 69 8.21 8.89 2.45
C LEU A 69 7.10 8.94 3.51
N VAL A 70 6.22 7.94 3.60
CA VAL A 70 5.15 7.93 4.62
C VAL A 70 5.72 7.86 6.04
N ASN A 71 6.79 7.10 6.27
CA ASN A 71 7.44 7.00 7.56
C ASN A 71 8.09 8.33 7.99
N ILE A 72 8.68 9.07 7.04
CA ILE A 72 9.21 10.41 7.30
C ILE A 72 8.08 11.34 7.77
N LEU A 73 6.96 11.37 7.06
CA LEU A 73 5.81 12.20 7.42
C LEU A 73 5.17 11.77 8.74
N ALA A 74 5.13 10.47 9.02
CA ALA A 74 4.62 9.92 10.28
C ALA A 74 5.45 10.33 11.51
N GLY A 75 6.69 10.77 11.32
CA GLY A 75 7.53 11.34 12.38
C GLY A 75 7.10 12.74 12.84
N ASP A 76 6.22 13.42 12.11
CA ASP A 76 5.65 14.71 12.51
C ASP A 76 4.45 14.49 13.46
N PRO A 77 4.50 14.97 14.72
CA PRO A 77 3.43 14.72 15.70
C PRO A 77 2.08 15.39 15.36
N ARG A 78 2.05 16.29 14.39
CA ARG A 78 0.81 16.91 13.87
C ARG A 78 0.10 16.04 12.86
N LEU A 79 0.77 14.99 12.36
CA LEU A 79 0.27 14.06 11.37
C LEU A 79 -0.03 12.70 12.01
N ARG A 80 -0.93 11.96 11.42
CA ARG A 80 -1.27 10.61 11.85
C ARG A 80 -1.23 9.67 10.66
N SER A 81 -0.51 8.57 10.82
CA SER A 81 -0.54 7.42 9.91
C SER A 81 -1.10 6.21 10.65
N MET A 82 -1.61 5.24 9.90
CA MET A 82 -2.06 3.98 10.48
C MET A 82 -0.87 3.07 10.74
N GLN A 83 -0.90 2.39 11.88
CA GLN A 83 0.01 1.28 12.17
C GLN A 83 -0.58 -0.05 11.67
N LEU A 84 0.25 -1.04 11.37
CA LEU A 84 -0.20 -2.33 10.85
C LEU A 84 -1.31 -2.95 11.72
N TRP A 85 -1.11 -3.04 13.03
CA TRP A 85 -2.10 -3.64 13.93
C TRP A 85 -3.44 -2.88 13.92
N GLU A 86 -3.41 -1.56 13.70
CA GLU A 86 -4.61 -0.73 13.61
C GLU A 86 -5.34 -0.92 12.27
N THR A 87 -4.59 -1.13 11.18
CA THR A 87 -5.21 -1.41 9.88
C THR A 87 -5.81 -2.81 9.82
N MET A 88 -5.15 -3.77 10.46
CA MET A 88 -5.63 -5.16 10.53
C MET A 88 -6.97 -5.28 11.28
N GLU A 89 -7.12 -4.57 12.39
CA GLU A 89 -8.33 -4.54 13.21
C GLU A 89 -8.62 -3.10 13.68
N PRO A 90 -9.23 -2.23 12.83
CA PRO A 90 -9.38 -0.81 13.16
C PRO A 90 -10.30 -0.56 14.36
N ILE A 91 -11.34 -1.36 14.52
CA ILE A 91 -12.28 -1.24 15.63
C ILE A 91 -12.05 -2.41 16.60
N PRO A 92 -11.81 -2.13 17.90
CA PRO A 92 -11.63 -3.19 18.90
C PRO A 92 -12.87 -4.08 19.02
N ALA A 93 -12.65 -5.35 19.33
CA ALA A 93 -13.74 -6.24 19.73
C ALA A 93 -14.26 -5.87 21.13
N PRO A 94 -15.49 -6.25 21.49
CA PRO A 94 -16.04 -5.92 22.80
C PRO A 94 -15.22 -6.46 24.00
N ASP A 95 -14.47 -7.51 23.79
CA ASP A 95 -13.60 -8.15 24.77
C ASP A 95 -12.13 -7.68 24.70
N ASP A 96 -11.79 -6.79 23.75
CA ASP A 96 -10.49 -6.15 23.67
C ASP A 96 -10.34 -5.04 24.72
N VAL A 97 -10.26 -5.44 25.98
CA VAL A 97 -10.07 -4.51 27.10
C VAL A 97 -8.59 -4.26 27.33
N VAL A 98 -8.17 -3.00 27.28
CA VAL A 98 -6.79 -2.59 27.56
C VAL A 98 -6.71 -2.13 29.01
N ALA A 99 -6.10 -2.93 29.89
CA ALA A 99 -5.83 -2.51 31.25
C ALA A 99 -4.62 -1.54 31.30
N PRO A 100 -4.55 -0.67 32.33
CA PRO A 100 -3.41 0.25 32.46
C PRO A 100 -2.06 -0.49 32.43
N GLY A 101 -1.16 -0.02 31.57
CA GLY A 101 0.18 -0.61 31.40
C GLY A 101 0.22 -1.88 30.54
N GLN A 102 -0.89 -2.33 29.99
CA GLN A 102 -0.93 -3.45 29.05
C GLN A 102 -0.94 -2.99 27.60
N LEU A 103 -0.43 -3.86 26.72
CA LEU A 103 -0.52 -3.65 25.28
C LEU A 103 -1.95 -3.93 24.80
N ASP A 104 -2.36 -3.22 23.76
CA ASP A 104 -3.62 -3.49 23.06
C ASP A 104 -3.64 -4.96 22.56
N PRO A 105 -4.70 -5.74 22.83
CA PRO A 105 -4.81 -7.13 22.38
C PRO A 105 -4.65 -7.29 20.87
N ARG A 106 -5.08 -6.30 20.06
CA ARG A 106 -4.91 -6.29 18.60
C ARG A 106 -3.45 -6.20 18.20
N PHE A 107 -2.67 -5.36 18.91
CA PHE A 107 -1.22 -5.28 18.73
C PHE A 107 -0.54 -6.63 19.01
N VAL A 108 -0.95 -7.30 20.10
CA VAL A 108 -0.40 -8.63 20.48
C VAL A 108 -0.74 -9.68 19.44
N ARG A 109 -1.99 -9.70 18.94
CA ARG A 109 -2.41 -10.63 17.87
C ARG A 109 -1.59 -10.42 16.59
N THR A 110 -1.44 -9.17 16.16
CA THR A 110 -0.65 -8.81 14.97
C THR A 110 0.81 -9.20 15.13
N ARG A 111 1.42 -8.92 16.29
CA ARG A 111 2.81 -9.31 16.60
C ARG A 111 3.01 -10.82 16.50
N ASN A 112 2.12 -11.58 17.09
CA ASN A 112 2.22 -13.05 17.11
C ASN A 112 2.03 -13.64 15.71
N GLY A 113 1.06 -13.15 14.96
CA GLY A 113 0.81 -13.59 13.59
C GLY A 113 1.97 -13.27 12.66
N TRP A 114 2.51 -12.05 12.77
CA TRP A 114 3.64 -11.63 11.94
C TRP A 114 4.93 -12.38 12.30
N GLY A 115 5.23 -12.57 13.59
CA GLY A 115 6.38 -13.36 14.03
C GLY A 115 6.32 -14.82 13.57
N ALA A 116 5.13 -15.42 13.54
CA ALA A 116 4.94 -16.76 12.95
C ALA A 116 5.23 -16.76 11.44
N PHE A 117 4.77 -15.73 10.71
CA PHE A 117 5.03 -15.57 9.28
C PHE A 117 6.54 -15.42 8.98
N GLU A 118 7.26 -14.59 9.73
CA GLU A 118 8.71 -14.41 9.60
C GLU A 118 9.50 -15.69 9.92
N THR A 119 9.01 -16.49 10.85
CA THR A 119 9.62 -17.81 11.16
C THR A 119 9.61 -18.73 9.94
N VAL A 120 8.55 -18.68 9.15
CA VAL A 120 8.40 -19.53 7.95
C VAL A 120 9.06 -18.88 6.72
N LEU A 121 9.12 -17.55 6.66
CA LEU A 121 9.71 -16.77 5.57
C LEU A 121 10.80 -15.82 6.10
N PRO A 122 11.96 -16.32 6.56
CA PRO A 122 12.97 -15.53 7.26
C PRO A 122 13.64 -14.45 6.40
N LEU A 123 13.56 -14.50 5.08
CA LEU A 123 14.09 -13.47 4.19
C LEU A 123 13.06 -12.36 3.88
N MET A 124 11.81 -12.49 4.35
CA MET A 124 10.77 -11.50 4.09
C MET A 124 11.13 -10.11 4.65
N PRO A 125 11.70 -9.94 5.85
CA PRO A 125 12.08 -8.64 6.37
C PRO A 125 13.09 -7.88 5.50
N ALA A 126 13.99 -8.58 4.79
CA ALA A 126 14.93 -7.95 3.85
C ALA A 126 14.22 -7.40 2.59
N MET A 127 13.09 -7.98 2.20
CA MET A 127 12.30 -7.55 1.04
C MET A 127 11.19 -6.57 1.45
N HIS A 128 10.55 -6.82 2.57
CA HIS A 128 9.46 -6.01 3.10
C HIS A 128 9.41 -6.13 4.63
N GLU A 129 10.12 -5.22 5.29
CA GLU A 129 10.09 -5.14 6.76
C GLU A 129 8.68 -4.75 7.22
N MET A 130 8.17 -5.50 8.20
CA MET A 130 6.89 -5.24 8.83
C MET A 130 6.95 -5.58 10.33
N ALA A 131 6.50 -4.64 11.15
CA ALA A 131 6.29 -4.82 12.57
C ALA A 131 4.87 -4.39 12.93
N PRO A 132 4.30 -4.77 14.06
CA PRO A 132 2.94 -4.35 14.43
C PRO A 132 2.74 -2.84 14.41
N ASP A 133 3.74 -2.07 14.83
CA ASP A 133 3.77 -0.62 14.87
C ASP A 133 4.32 0.02 13.58
N HIS A 134 4.63 -0.78 12.56
CA HIS A 134 5.02 -0.27 11.25
C HIS A 134 3.93 0.62 10.65
N VAL A 135 4.32 1.75 10.07
CA VAL A 135 3.41 2.62 9.34
C VAL A 135 2.95 1.89 8.07
N HIS A 136 1.67 1.56 8.04
CA HIS A 136 1.09 0.69 7.02
C HIS A 136 0.21 1.43 6.03
N GLU A 137 -0.31 0.70 5.06
CA GLU A 137 -1.11 1.21 3.95
C GLU A 137 -2.60 1.20 4.28
N ASP A 138 -3.32 2.21 3.78
CA ASP A 138 -4.79 2.24 3.84
C ASP A 138 -5.47 1.26 2.87
N ILE A 139 -4.71 0.49 2.12
CA ILE A 139 -5.19 -0.66 1.31
C ILE A 139 -6.02 -1.66 2.14
N GLU A 140 -5.70 -1.80 3.41
CA GLU A 140 -6.43 -2.64 4.35
C GLU A 140 -7.85 -2.12 4.59
N LEU A 141 -8.03 -0.80 4.68
CA LEU A 141 -9.36 -0.21 4.84
C LEU A 141 -10.24 -0.45 3.62
N GLN A 142 -9.67 -0.44 2.42
CA GLN A 142 -10.36 -0.80 1.19
C GLN A 142 -10.80 -2.27 1.21
N GLY A 143 -10.00 -3.15 1.84
CA GLY A 143 -10.33 -4.56 2.06
C GLY A 143 -11.59 -4.76 2.90
N ILE A 144 -11.85 -3.89 3.89
CA ILE A 144 -13.04 -3.97 4.75
C ILE A 144 -14.34 -3.85 3.94
N ASP A 145 -14.32 -3.12 2.84
CA ASP A 145 -15.46 -3.07 1.90
C ASP A 145 -15.35 -4.09 0.75
N PHE A 146 -14.42 -5.03 0.85
CA PHE A 146 -14.12 -6.01 -0.20
C PHE A 146 -13.86 -5.35 -1.55
N SER A 147 -13.10 -4.25 -1.56
CA SER A 147 -12.70 -3.56 -2.79
C SER A 147 -11.23 -3.12 -2.70
N SER A 148 -10.35 -4.11 -2.60
CA SER A 148 -8.91 -3.92 -2.53
C SER A 148 -8.20 -4.88 -3.48
N TYR A 149 -7.05 -4.46 -4.02
CA TYR A 149 -6.21 -5.38 -4.79
C TYR A 149 -5.28 -6.24 -3.91
N LEU A 150 -5.39 -6.11 -2.58
CA LEU A 150 -4.56 -6.87 -1.65
C LEU A 150 -4.58 -8.40 -1.86
N PRO A 151 -5.71 -9.04 -2.23
CA PRO A 151 -5.73 -10.47 -2.55
C PRO A 151 -4.78 -10.88 -3.66
N GLU A 152 -4.47 -9.98 -4.59
CA GLU A 152 -3.55 -10.23 -5.71
C GLU A 152 -2.10 -10.45 -5.23
N TRP A 153 -1.74 -9.94 -4.04
CA TRP A 153 -0.45 -10.18 -3.41
C TRP A 153 -0.29 -11.58 -2.84
N GLN A 154 -1.38 -12.35 -2.73
CA GLN A 154 -1.39 -13.65 -2.07
C GLN A 154 -1.94 -14.77 -2.95
N ALA A 155 -2.65 -14.43 -4.01
CA ALA A 155 -3.32 -15.35 -4.93
C ALA A 155 -3.26 -14.81 -6.37
N ARG A 156 -3.84 -15.55 -7.31
CA ARG A 156 -4.07 -15.10 -8.69
C ARG A 156 -5.57 -15.02 -8.96
N PRO A 157 -6.26 -14.06 -8.33
CA PRO A 157 -7.72 -13.99 -8.37
C PRO A 157 -8.18 -13.25 -9.65
N TYR A 158 -7.99 -13.84 -10.84
CA TYR A 158 -8.30 -13.21 -12.13
C TYR A 158 -9.72 -12.66 -12.18
N ARG A 159 -10.71 -13.46 -11.76
CA ARG A 159 -12.11 -13.04 -11.73
C ARG A 159 -12.35 -11.83 -10.84
N TRP A 160 -11.68 -11.77 -9.67
CA TRP A 160 -11.75 -10.62 -8.79
C TRP A 160 -11.08 -9.40 -9.42
N ARG A 161 -9.92 -9.57 -10.02
CA ARG A 161 -9.18 -8.51 -10.71
C ARG A 161 -10.05 -7.86 -11.80
N ASP A 162 -10.65 -8.67 -12.66
CA ASP A 162 -11.50 -8.19 -13.75
C ASP A 162 -12.75 -7.49 -13.22
N TYR A 163 -13.35 -8.04 -12.15
CA TYR A 163 -14.47 -7.39 -11.45
C TYR A 163 -14.05 -6.04 -10.87
N TYR A 164 -12.89 -5.97 -10.21
CA TYR A 164 -12.36 -4.74 -9.61
C TYR A 164 -12.12 -3.66 -10.67
N TYR A 165 -11.57 -4.02 -11.83
CA TYR A 165 -11.34 -3.09 -12.94
C TYR A 165 -12.64 -2.50 -13.52
N ALA A 166 -13.69 -3.28 -13.56
CA ALA A 166 -14.97 -2.87 -14.10
C ALA A 166 -15.85 -2.08 -13.11
N HIS A 167 -15.44 -1.96 -11.85
CA HIS A 167 -16.28 -1.43 -10.77
C HIS A 167 -15.91 0.00 -10.40
N ASP A 168 -16.92 0.86 -10.18
CA ASP A 168 -16.70 2.22 -9.66
C ASP A 168 -16.16 2.17 -8.24
N GLN A 169 -15.00 2.78 -8.02
CA GLN A 169 -14.33 2.77 -6.72
C GLN A 169 -14.78 3.89 -5.77
N ARG A 170 -15.54 4.88 -6.23
CA ARG A 170 -16.01 6.00 -5.39
C ARG A 170 -16.77 5.55 -4.15
N PRO A 171 -17.72 4.60 -4.18
CA PRO A 171 -18.40 4.12 -2.98
C PRO A 171 -17.45 3.46 -1.97
N HIS A 172 -16.35 2.86 -2.44
CA HIS A 172 -15.37 2.16 -1.61
C HIS A 172 -14.40 3.13 -0.95
N TYR A 173 -14.02 4.20 -1.64
CA TYR A 173 -13.30 5.33 -1.05
C TYR A 173 -14.14 6.04 0.01
N ALA A 174 -15.42 6.28 -0.23
CA ALA A 174 -16.34 6.80 0.77
C ALA A 174 -16.46 5.87 1.99
N TYR A 175 -16.44 4.55 1.78
CA TYR A 175 -16.42 3.59 2.89
C TYR A 175 -15.09 3.65 3.67
N GLY A 176 -13.96 3.73 3.00
CA GLY A 176 -12.65 3.95 3.64
C GLY A 176 -12.63 5.22 4.49
N SER A 177 -13.22 6.31 3.98
CA SER A 177 -13.40 7.56 4.76
C SER A 177 -14.22 7.35 6.02
N LYS A 178 -15.33 6.58 5.97
CA LYS A 178 -16.10 6.19 7.16
C LYS A 178 -15.24 5.48 8.21
N VAL A 179 -14.34 4.59 7.78
CA VAL A 179 -13.44 3.92 8.71
C VAL A 179 -12.45 4.90 9.33
N LEU A 180 -11.91 5.85 8.55
CA LEU A 180 -11.05 6.92 9.08
C LEU A 180 -11.80 7.84 10.06
N GLN A 181 -13.07 8.15 9.80
CA GLN A 181 -13.93 8.90 10.72
C GLN A 181 -14.08 8.17 12.05
N ALA A 182 -14.33 6.84 12.01
CA ALA A 182 -14.42 6.02 13.21
C ALA A 182 -13.10 5.99 14.00
N LEU A 183 -11.94 5.85 13.30
CA LEU A 183 -10.64 5.91 13.93
C LEU A 183 -10.34 7.28 14.53
N THR A 184 -10.75 8.36 13.87
CA THR A 184 -10.58 9.72 14.36
C THR A 184 -11.46 9.96 15.60
N TRP A 185 -12.69 9.49 15.59
CA TRP A 185 -13.59 9.57 16.74
C TRP A 185 -13.04 8.83 17.96
N LEU A 186 -12.45 7.63 17.76
CA LEU A 186 -11.88 6.81 18.83
C LEU A 186 -10.61 7.40 19.46
N LYS A 187 -9.78 8.09 18.69
CA LYS A 187 -8.41 8.48 19.11
C LYS A 187 -8.15 9.99 19.09
N GLY A 188 -9.12 10.77 18.65
CA GLY A 188 -9.02 12.22 18.55
C GLY A 188 -8.59 12.72 17.15
N PRO A 189 -8.77 14.02 16.89
CA PRO A 189 -8.53 14.63 15.60
C PRO A 189 -7.05 14.75 15.31
N ASN A 190 -6.65 14.35 14.11
CA ASN A 190 -5.32 14.52 13.55
C ASN A 190 -5.41 14.59 12.02
N ARG A 191 -4.43 15.24 11.39
CA ARG A 191 -4.35 15.24 9.94
C ARG A 191 -3.77 13.92 9.44
N TRP A 192 -4.53 13.20 8.62
CA TRP A 192 -4.13 11.90 8.12
C TRP A 192 -3.05 11.96 7.04
N VAL A 193 -2.12 11.01 7.12
CA VAL A 193 -1.22 10.65 6.03
C VAL A 193 -1.54 9.21 5.63
N MET A 194 -1.94 9.03 4.39
CA MET A 194 -2.32 7.74 3.81
C MET A 194 -1.35 7.36 2.69
N LYS A 195 -1.19 6.07 2.44
CA LYS A 195 -0.35 5.59 1.36
C LYS A 195 -0.86 4.26 0.84
N SER A 196 -1.15 4.20 -0.47
CA SER A 196 -1.50 2.94 -1.12
C SER A 196 -1.22 3.00 -2.63
N PRO A 197 -0.69 1.92 -3.24
CA PRO A 197 -0.49 1.87 -4.69
C PRO A 197 -1.77 2.03 -5.52
N PRO A 198 -2.93 1.43 -5.16
CA PRO A 198 -4.16 1.57 -5.94
C PRO A 198 -4.71 3.00 -6.01
N HIS A 199 -4.22 3.94 -5.23
CA HIS A 199 -4.57 5.35 -5.44
C HIS A 199 -4.18 5.85 -6.83
N MET A 200 -3.09 5.32 -7.44
CA MET A 200 -2.68 5.71 -8.78
C MET A 200 -3.71 5.37 -9.86
N GLU A 201 -4.48 4.30 -9.68
CA GLU A 201 -5.51 3.89 -10.65
C GLU A 201 -6.89 4.44 -10.34
N ASN A 202 -7.05 5.10 -9.18
CA ASN A 202 -8.33 5.58 -8.66
C ASN A 202 -8.31 7.09 -8.33
N LEU A 203 -7.50 7.89 -9.02
CA LEU A 203 -7.37 9.32 -8.78
C LEU A 203 -8.72 10.07 -8.78
N PRO A 204 -9.69 9.77 -9.67
CA PRO A 204 -11.00 10.41 -9.62
C PRO A 204 -11.81 10.06 -8.37
N ALA A 205 -11.72 8.83 -7.86
CA ALA A 205 -12.41 8.41 -6.64
C ALA A 205 -11.76 9.02 -5.40
N LEU A 206 -10.43 9.09 -5.39
CA LEU A 206 -9.65 9.76 -4.34
C LEU A 206 -10.03 11.25 -4.25
N ASP A 207 -10.03 11.94 -5.39
CA ASP A 207 -10.36 13.36 -5.48
C ASP A 207 -11.79 13.68 -5.05
N ALA A 208 -12.73 12.85 -5.48
CA ALA A 208 -14.13 13.01 -5.11
C ALA A 208 -14.37 12.79 -3.60
N THR A 209 -13.57 11.94 -2.95
CA THR A 209 -13.72 11.63 -1.52
C THR A 209 -12.96 12.63 -0.65
N TYR A 210 -11.78 13.09 -1.08
CA TYR A 210 -10.92 14.02 -0.35
C TYR A 210 -10.56 15.22 -1.23
N PRO A 211 -11.51 16.14 -1.51
CA PRO A 211 -11.33 17.23 -2.47
C PRO A 211 -10.29 18.27 -2.03
N ASP A 212 -9.89 18.24 -0.77
CA ASP A 212 -8.88 19.11 -0.15
C ASP A 212 -7.54 18.37 0.13
N ALA A 213 -7.42 17.11 -0.28
CA ALA A 213 -6.20 16.32 -0.09
C ALA A 213 -5.00 16.91 -0.82
N THR A 214 -3.83 16.80 -0.20
CA THR A 214 -2.54 16.94 -0.90
C THR A 214 -2.13 15.56 -1.41
N VAL A 215 -2.00 15.39 -2.73
CA VAL A 215 -1.69 14.09 -3.34
C VAL A 215 -0.26 14.08 -3.87
N ILE A 216 0.54 13.16 -3.38
CA ILE A 216 1.92 12.94 -3.80
C ILE A 216 1.97 11.68 -4.67
N ILE A 217 2.34 11.80 -5.93
CA ILE A 217 2.41 10.68 -6.85
C ILE A 217 3.87 10.35 -7.11
N THR A 218 4.32 9.17 -6.68
CA THR A 218 5.70 8.73 -6.88
C THR A 218 5.83 7.92 -8.15
N HIS A 219 6.84 8.23 -8.96
CA HIS A 219 7.10 7.59 -10.25
C HIS A 219 8.46 6.91 -10.24
N ARG A 220 8.49 5.62 -10.55
CA ARG A 220 9.71 4.82 -10.67
C ARG A 220 9.69 3.96 -11.92
N ASP A 221 10.85 3.50 -12.36
CA ASP A 221 10.98 2.54 -13.47
C ASP A 221 10.10 1.30 -13.22
N PRO A 222 9.06 1.05 -14.03
CA PRO A 222 8.17 -0.09 -13.86
C PRO A 222 8.91 -1.43 -13.99
N VAL A 223 10.00 -1.52 -14.74
CA VAL A 223 10.82 -2.73 -14.84
C VAL A 223 11.46 -3.05 -13.49
N ALA A 224 12.08 -2.05 -12.84
CA ALA A 224 12.65 -2.23 -11.51
C ALA A 224 11.58 -2.56 -10.45
N VAL A 225 10.39 -1.97 -10.57
CA VAL A 225 9.25 -2.27 -9.69
C VAL A 225 8.78 -3.72 -9.87
N ILE A 226 8.52 -4.15 -11.11
CA ILE A 226 8.06 -5.50 -11.43
C ILE A 226 9.07 -6.53 -10.92
N GLN A 227 10.34 -6.36 -11.24
CA GLN A 227 11.42 -7.24 -10.80
C GLN A 227 11.42 -7.43 -9.28
N SER A 228 11.36 -6.33 -8.53
CA SER A 228 11.36 -6.39 -7.07
C SER A 228 10.07 -6.99 -6.49
N ALA A 229 8.91 -6.69 -7.09
CA ALA A 229 7.62 -7.18 -6.62
C ALA A 229 7.49 -8.70 -6.85
N ILE A 230 7.75 -9.18 -8.07
CA ILE A 230 7.58 -10.61 -8.39
C ILE A 230 8.59 -11.51 -7.67
N THR A 231 9.81 -11.03 -7.39
CA THR A 231 10.79 -11.76 -6.57
C THR A 231 10.26 -11.97 -5.15
N MET A 232 9.73 -10.92 -4.53
CA MET A 232 9.13 -11.02 -3.19
C MET A 232 7.91 -11.94 -3.19
N LEU A 233 7.07 -11.85 -4.22
CA LEU A 233 5.86 -12.68 -4.34
C LEU A 233 6.21 -14.15 -4.58
N ALA A 234 7.19 -14.46 -5.45
CA ALA A 234 7.68 -15.81 -5.65
C ALA A 234 8.21 -16.43 -4.35
N TYR A 235 8.87 -15.62 -3.52
CA TYR A 235 9.30 -16.07 -2.20
C TYR A 235 8.11 -16.38 -1.27
N GLY A 236 7.09 -15.53 -1.24
CA GLY A 236 5.85 -15.75 -0.47
C GLY A 236 5.02 -16.93 -0.99
N ASP A 237 5.03 -17.17 -2.29
CA ASP A 237 4.29 -18.27 -2.92
C ASP A 237 4.78 -19.65 -2.47
N ARG A 238 6.02 -19.77 -1.96
CA ARG A 238 6.57 -21.02 -1.42
C ARG A 238 5.70 -21.67 -0.32
N ILE A 239 4.98 -20.87 0.44
CA ILE A 239 4.11 -21.37 1.51
C ILE A 239 2.64 -21.38 1.09
N ARG A 240 2.26 -20.63 0.06
CA ARG A 240 0.86 -20.46 -0.35
C ARG A 240 0.45 -21.36 -1.49
N ARG A 241 1.38 -21.69 -2.39
CA ARG A 241 1.08 -22.41 -3.64
C ARG A 241 1.64 -23.84 -3.63
N ARG A 242 0.99 -24.71 -4.38
CA ARG A 242 1.43 -26.10 -4.60
C ARG A 242 2.67 -26.15 -5.49
N THR A 243 2.70 -25.31 -6.51
CA THR A 243 3.78 -25.10 -7.44
C THR A 243 3.90 -23.62 -7.73
N ILE A 244 5.11 -23.14 -7.96
CA ILE A 244 5.35 -21.73 -8.32
C ILE A 244 5.56 -21.71 -9.83
N ASP A 245 4.59 -21.12 -10.55
CA ASP A 245 4.72 -20.81 -11.95
C ASP A 245 5.24 -19.36 -12.09
N LEU A 246 6.53 -19.22 -12.37
CA LEU A 246 7.18 -17.91 -12.47
C LEU A 246 6.74 -17.14 -13.72
N ALA A 247 6.37 -17.83 -14.80
CA ALA A 247 5.86 -17.18 -16.01
C ALA A 247 4.46 -16.61 -15.80
N GLU A 248 3.55 -17.38 -15.16
CA GLU A 248 2.23 -16.90 -14.76
C GLU A 248 2.35 -15.71 -13.81
N LEU A 249 3.22 -15.80 -12.80
CA LEU A 249 3.45 -14.73 -11.85
C LEU A 249 3.91 -13.45 -12.54
N ALA A 250 4.93 -13.56 -13.41
CA ALA A 250 5.45 -12.41 -14.14
C ALA A 250 4.37 -11.80 -15.07
N GLY A 251 3.68 -12.64 -15.85
CA GLY A 251 2.61 -12.20 -16.74
C GLY A 251 1.50 -11.45 -15.98
N TYR A 252 1.01 -12.03 -14.89
CA TYR A 252 -0.03 -11.41 -14.05
C TYR A 252 0.38 -10.01 -13.56
N TRP A 253 1.58 -9.87 -13.03
CA TRP A 253 2.04 -8.60 -12.44
C TRP A 253 2.49 -7.57 -13.47
N ILE A 254 2.97 -7.99 -14.63
CA ILE A 254 3.22 -7.09 -15.76
C ILE A 254 1.89 -6.43 -16.21
N GLU A 255 0.85 -7.23 -16.40
CA GLU A 255 -0.49 -6.72 -16.74
C GLU A 255 -1.07 -5.82 -15.66
N ARG A 256 -0.91 -6.22 -14.39
CA ARG A 256 -1.43 -5.47 -13.24
C ARG A 256 -0.77 -4.09 -13.11
N ILE A 257 0.55 -4.04 -13.24
CA ILE A 257 1.29 -2.77 -13.21
C ILE A 257 0.96 -1.90 -14.43
N GLU A 258 0.83 -2.52 -15.60
CA GLU A 258 0.43 -1.77 -16.81
C GLU A 258 -0.95 -1.12 -16.64
N HIS A 259 -1.94 -1.86 -16.14
CA HIS A 259 -3.28 -1.33 -15.88
C HIS A 259 -3.23 -0.11 -14.94
N LEU A 260 -2.52 -0.24 -13.82
CA LEU A 260 -2.36 0.81 -12.83
C LEU A 260 -1.71 2.07 -13.44
N LEU A 261 -0.66 1.89 -14.23
CA LEU A 261 0.06 3.01 -14.87
C LEU A 261 -0.77 3.65 -16.00
N ARG A 262 -1.50 2.87 -16.79
CA ARG A 262 -2.40 3.42 -17.82
C ARG A 262 -3.53 4.23 -17.19
N ALA A 263 -4.12 3.75 -16.10
CA ALA A 263 -5.11 4.50 -15.35
C ALA A 263 -4.52 5.80 -14.76
N CYS A 264 -3.32 5.74 -14.19
CA CYS A 264 -2.62 6.93 -13.68
C CYS A 264 -2.40 7.98 -14.79
N VAL A 265 -1.92 7.56 -15.97
CA VAL A 265 -1.72 8.47 -17.11
C VAL A 265 -3.04 9.08 -17.57
N ARG A 266 -4.08 8.27 -17.70
CA ARG A 266 -5.42 8.72 -18.13
C ARG A 266 -6.01 9.74 -17.16
N ASP A 267 -5.91 9.47 -15.86
CA ASP A 267 -6.66 10.19 -14.83
C ASP A 267 -5.78 11.19 -14.04
N ARG A 268 -4.52 11.41 -14.44
CA ARG A 268 -3.58 12.29 -13.70
C ARG A 268 -4.16 13.69 -13.44
N GLU A 269 -4.89 14.24 -14.38
CA GLU A 269 -5.46 15.57 -14.30
C GLU A 269 -6.73 15.65 -13.43
N ALA A 270 -7.24 14.53 -12.94
CA ALA A 270 -8.35 14.53 -11.98
C ALA A 270 -7.95 15.19 -10.66
N VAL A 271 -6.66 15.15 -10.30
CA VAL A 271 -6.14 15.86 -9.15
C VAL A 271 -5.41 17.11 -9.58
N PRO A 272 -5.92 18.32 -9.22
CA PRO A 272 -5.31 19.60 -9.65
C PRO A 272 -3.86 19.75 -9.24
N ALA A 273 -3.05 20.37 -10.12
CA ALA A 273 -1.64 20.63 -9.86
C ALA A 273 -1.38 21.52 -8.62
N ALA A 274 -2.36 22.34 -8.23
CA ALA A 274 -2.26 23.19 -7.04
C ALA A 274 -2.18 22.39 -5.72
N ARG A 275 -2.59 21.11 -5.72
CA ARG A 275 -2.56 20.23 -4.56
C ARG A 275 -2.02 18.83 -4.86
N SER A 276 -1.31 18.67 -5.95
CA SER A 276 -0.63 17.41 -6.29
C SER A 276 0.80 17.61 -6.74
N LEU A 277 1.65 16.64 -6.39
CA LEU A 277 3.08 16.66 -6.67
C LEU A 277 3.51 15.35 -7.31
N ASP A 278 4.06 15.41 -8.53
CA ASP A 278 4.75 14.28 -9.13
C ASP A 278 6.19 14.22 -8.61
N VAL A 279 6.60 13.07 -8.06
CA VAL A 279 7.90 12.83 -7.47
C VAL A 279 8.59 11.70 -8.21
N ARG A 280 9.63 11.98 -8.95
CA ARG A 280 10.42 10.96 -9.63
C ARG A 280 11.39 10.30 -8.64
N PHE A 281 11.44 8.98 -8.64
CA PHE A 281 12.25 8.21 -7.70
C PHE A 281 13.74 8.61 -7.74
N HIS A 282 14.30 8.83 -8.92
CA HIS A 282 15.69 9.25 -9.05
C HIS A 282 15.95 10.64 -8.46
N GLU A 283 15.01 11.58 -8.56
CA GLU A 283 15.10 12.91 -7.94
C GLU A 283 14.99 12.79 -6.40
N TYR A 284 14.03 11.98 -5.94
CA TYR A 284 13.86 11.72 -4.51
C TYR A 284 15.09 11.08 -3.88
N MET A 285 15.71 10.13 -4.59
CA MET A 285 16.94 9.49 -4.10
C MET A 285 18.17 10.40 -4.16
N ALA A 286 18.19 11.38 -5.04
CA ALA A 286 19.28 12.35 -5.15
C ALA A 286 19.22 13.43 -4.04
N ASP A 287 18.00 13.91 -3.71
CA ASP A 287 17.78 14.94 -2.69
C ASP A 287 16.42 14.77 -2.03
N GLN A 288 16.38 13.91 -1.01
CA GLN A 288 15.18 13.61 -0.25
C GLN A 288 14.64 14.86 0.48
N LYS A 289 15.52 15.69 1.05
CA LYS A 289 15.09 16.86 1.82
C LYS A 289 14.39 17.90 0.95
N THR A 290 14.85 18.12 -0.28
CA THR A 290 14.16 19.03 -1.20
C THR A 290 12.78 18.53 -1.56
N VAL A 291 12.59 17.23 -1.81
CA VAL A 291 11.27 16.67 -2.07
C VAL A 291 10.37 16.81 -0.84
N ILE A 292 10.88 16.49 0.36
CA ILE A 292 10.13 16.63 1.62
C ILE A 292 9.66 18.07 1.84
N ARG A 293 10.55 19.07 1.64
CA ARG A 293 10.19 20.49 1.75
C ARG A 293 9.06 20.86 0.77
N ARG A 294 9.09 20.34 -0.44
CA ARG A 294 8.00 20.56 -1.42
C ARG A 294 6.68 19.95 -0.96
N VAL A 295 6.71 18.77 -0.34
CA VAL A 295 5.52 18.13 0.24
C VAL A 295 4.94 18.99 1.36
N TYR A 296 5.78 19.47 2.29
CA TYR A 296 5.33 20.35 3.37
C TYR A 296 4.74 21.67 2.85
N ALA A 297 5.41 22.31 1.92
CA ALA A 297 4.94 23.55 1.31
C ALA A 297 3.57 23.36 0.63
N MET A 298 3.41 22.30 -0.18
CA MET A 298 2.16 22.00 -0.86
C MET A 298 1.04 21.64 0.12
N SER A 299 1.38 20.97 1.22
CA SER A 299 0.43 20.60 2.28
C SER A 299 0.02 21.81 3.15
N GLY A 300 0.64 22.97 2.97
CA GLY A 300 0.41 24.13 3.82
C GLY A 300 0.84 23.91 5.27
N LEU A 301 1.81 23.02 5.49
CA LEU A 301 2.39 22.77 6.81
C LEU A 301 3.74 23.45 6.93
N PRO A 302 3.99 24.23 8.01
CA PRO A 302 5.32 24.80 8.24
C PRO A 302 6.30 23.66 8.61
N LEU A 303 7.46 23.62 7.95
CA LEU A 303 8.54 22.74 8.34
C LEU A 303 9.29 23.39 9.50
N THR A 304 8.94 23.00 10.73
CA THR A 304 9.58 23.54 11.95
C THR A 304 10.96 22.92 12.17
N ALA A 305 11.82 23.57 12.95
CA ALA A 305 13.15 23.04 13.29
C ALA A 305 13.08 21.68 14.00
N ASP A 306 12.09 21.44 14.86
CA ASP A 306 11.88 20.15 15.52
C ASP A 306 11.55 19.06 14.49
N VAL A 307 10.64 19.33 13.56
CA VAL A 307 10.28 18.37 12.52
C VAL A 307 11.45 18.11 11.56
N ASP A 308 12.20 19.14 11.15
CA ASP A 308 13.40 18.97 10.31
C ASP A 308 14.46 18.10 10.99
N SER A 309 14.66 18.29 12.31
CA SER A 309 15.55 17.45 13.12
C SER A 309 15.10 15.99 13.21
N ARG A 310 13.79 15.75 13.36
CA ARG A 310 13.21 14.37 13.34
C ARG A 310 13.42 13.70 11.98
N ILE A 311 13.24 14.45 10.91
CA ILE A 311 13.51 13.98 9.54
C ILE A 311 14.98 13.57 9.40
N ASP A 312 15.92 14.41 9.86
CA ASP A 312 17.34 14.09 9.83
C ASP A 312 17.67 12.83 10.64
N GLY A 313 17.08 12.70 11.82
CA GLY A 313 17.23 11.51 12.66
C GLY A 313 16.70 10.25 11.96
N TYR A 314 15.54 10.33 11.32
CA TYR A 314 14.99 9.20 10.59
C TYR A 314 15.88 8.82 9.39
N LEU A 315 16.33 9.77 8.59
CA LEU A 315 17.19 9.53 7.43
C LEU A 315 18.53 8.89 7.83
N ALA A 316 19.12 9.36 8.91
CA ALA A 316 20.37 8.79 9.46
C ALA A 316 20.17 7.35 9.98
N ALA A 317 19.04 7.07 10.62
CA ALA A 317 18.72 5.75 11.18
C ALA A 317 18.28 4.71 10.13
N ASN A 318 17.86 5.16 8.92
CA ASN A 318 17.32 4.30 7.88
C ASN A 318 18.05 4.48 6.53
N PRO A 319 19.37 4.23 6.48
CA PRO A 319 20.14 4.29 5.26
C PRO A 319 19.67 3.20 4.27
N ARG A 320 19.84 3.47 2.98
CA ARG A 320 19.54 2.48 1.92
C ARG A 320 20.31 1.18 2.19
N GLY A 321 19.62 0.04 2.10
CA GLY A 321 20.23 -1.27 2.31
C GLY A 321 20.40 -1.68 3.77
N LYS A 322 19.82 -0.97 4.73
CA LYS A 322 19.84 -1.30 6.18
C LYS A 322 19.51 -2.77 6.47
N HIS A 323 18.58 -3.37 5.75
CA HIS A 323 18.13 -4.75 5.93
C HIS A 323 18.76 -5.74 4.94
N GLY A 324 19.86 -5.35 4.29
CA GLY A 324 20.52 -6.15 3.26
C GLY A 324 20.10 -5.76 1.83
N GLN A 325 20.67 -6.46 0.87
CA GLN A 325 20.36 -6.28 -0.54
C GLN A 325 19.87 -7.59 -1.12
N VAL A 326 18.78 -7.54 -1.86
CA VAL A 326 18.27 -8.66 -2.65
C VAL A 326 18.80 -8.52 -4.05
N ALA A 327 19.46 -9.56 -4.56
CA ALA A 327 19.83 -9.65 -5.97
C ALA A 327 18.57 -9.96 -6.79
N TYR A 328 18.42 -9.26 -7.89
CA TYR A 328 17.28 -9.43 -8.80
C TYR A 328 17.79 -9.76 -10.19
N ASP A 329 17.23 -10.79 -10.82
CA ASP A 329 17.48 -11.13 -12.22
C ASP A 329 16.17 -11.43 -12.94
N LEU A 330 15.57 -10.39 -13.51
CA LEU A 330 14.29 -10.52 -14.20
C LEU A 330 14.37 -11.41 -15.45
N ALA A 331 15.47 -11.32 -16.17
CA ALA A 331 15.68 -12.11 -17.38
C ALA A 331 15.99 -13.59 -17.07
N GLY A 332 16.90 -13.83 -16.11
CA GLY A 332 17.31 -15.18 -15.73
C GLY A 332 16.26 -15.92 -14.92
N ASP A 333 15.71 -15.28 -13.87
CA ASP A 333 14.78 -15.94 -12.97
C ASP A 333 13.37 -16.10 -13.57
N PHE A 334 12.89 -15.12 -14.36
CA PHE A 334 11.51 -15.05 -14.85
C PHE A 334 11.37 -15.13 -16.36
N VAL A 335 12.48 -15.25 -17.09
CA VAL A 335 12.53 -15.37 -18.58
C VAL A 335 11.80 -14.19 -19.26
N VAL A 336 11.94 -12.97 -18.73
CA VAL A 336 11.30 -11.77 -19.27
C VAL A 336 12.25 -11.00 -20.16
N ASP A 337 11.82 -10.67 -21.39
CA ASP A 337 12.54 -9.74 -22.27
C ASP A 337 12.41 -8.31 -21.73
N VAL A 338 13.47 -7.84 -21.08
CA VAL A 338 13.55 -6.50 -20.47
C VAL A 338 13.36 -5.40 -21.52
N ALA A 339 13.92 -5.56 -22.71
CA ALA A 339 13.80 -4.55 -23.78
C ALA A 339 12.35 -4.45 -24.29
N ALA A 340 11.69 -5.59 -24.49
CA ALA A 340 10.27 -5.62 -24.84
C ALA A 340 9.41 -5.01 -23.73
N LEU A 341 9.72 -5.30 -22.47
CA LEU A 341 9.01 -4.74 -21.32
C LEU A 341 9.17 -3.22 -21.25
N ARG A 342 10.36 -2.67 -21.48
CA ARG A 342 10.59 -1.22 -21.56
C ARG A 342 9.78 -0.58 -22.68
N ARG A 343 9.73 -1.20 -23.87
CA ARG A 343 8.89 -0.71 -24.98
C ARG A 343 7.40 -0.69 -24.59
N ARG A 344 6.94 -1.73 -23.87
CA ARG A 344 5.55 -1.82 -23.37
C ARG A 344 5.18 -0.65 -22.48
N PHE A 345 6.12 -0.14 -21.68
CA PHE A 345 5.92 0.98 -20.76
C PHE A 345 6.38 2.35 -21.32
N ALA A 346 6.71 2.48 -22.61
CA ALA A 346 7.17 3.72 -23.22
C ALA A 346 6.24 4.91 -22.90
N PHE A 347 4.91 4.70 -22.97
CA PHE A 347 3.91 5.71 -22.66
C PHE A 347 4.07 6.35 -21.28
N TYR A 348 4.53 5.59 -20.29
CA TYR A 348 4.70 6.06 -18.93
C TYR A 348 6.03 6.80 -18.73
N TYR A 349 7.11 6.27 -19.31
CA TYR A 349 8.40 6.96 -19.31
C TYR A 349 8.31 8.34 -19.95
N GLU A 350 7.64 8.42 -21.09
CA GLU A 350 7.44 9.67 -21.84
C GLU A 350 6.57 10.66 -21.06
N ARG A 351 5.46 10.20 -20.49
CA ARG A 351 4.49 11.05 -19.79
C ARG A 351 5.08 11.71 -18.54
N PHE A 352 5.88 10.96 -17.76
CA PHE A 352 6.37 11.41 -16.45
C PHE A 352 7.87 11.68 -16.40
N GLY A 353 8.62 11.45 -17.47
CA GLY A 353 10.07 11.61 -17.51
C GLY A 353 10.80 10.65 -16.54
N VAL A 354 10.28 9.42 -16.39
CA VAL A 354 10.89 8.40 -15.57
C VAL A 354 12.15 7.90 -16.24
N ARG A 355 13.24 7.72 -15.48
CA ARG A 355 14.49 7.16 -15.99
C ARG A 355 14.51 5.65 -15.81
N PRO A 356 14.90 4.87 -16.85
CA PRO A 356 15.17 3.46 -16.69
C PRO A 356 16.29 3.22 -15.67
N GLU A 357 16.10 2.20 -14.82
CA GLU A 357 17.13 1.74 -13.88
C GLU A 357 17.90 0.57 -14.49
N PRO A 358 19.21 0.43 -14.22
CA PRO A 358 19.99 -0.72 -14.71
C PRO A 358 19.41 -2.04 -14.18
N THR A 359 19.36 -3.06 -15.04
CA THR A 359 19.04 -4.44 -14.66
C THR A 359 20.31 -5.27 -14.57
N ALA A 360 20.27 -6.46 -13.95
CA ALA A 360 21.44 -7.29 -13.71
C ALA A 360 22.29 -7.59 -14.98
N GLY A 361 21.64 -7.71 -16.14
CA GLY A 361 22.32 -7.95 -17.43
C GLY A 361 22.87 -6.70 -18.12
N GLU A 362 22.60 -5.49 -17.60
CA GLU A 362 23.03 -4.21 -18.19
C GLU A 362 24.11 -3.50 -17.35
N ALA A 363 24.39 -4.02 -16.15
CA ALA A 363 25.38 -3.48 -15.23
C ALA A 363 26.79 -4.11 -15.39
N ALA A 364 26.99 -4.92 -16.43
CA ALA A 364 28.25 -5.58 -16.73
C ALA A 364 29.07 -4.82 -17.79
#